data_9e19f844ff4de77510252c77dd2cd4bd
#
_entry.id   9e19f844ff4de77510252c77dd2cd4bd
#
_cell.length_a   1.000
_cell.length_b   1.000
_cell.length_c   1.000
_cell.angle_alpha   90.00
_cell.angle_beta   90.00
_cell.angle_gamma   90.00
#
_symmetry.space_group_name_H-M   'P 1'
#
loop_
_entity.id
_entity.type
_entity.pdbx_description
1 polymer ?
#
loop_
_entity_poly.entity_id
_entity_poly.type
_entity_poly.pdbx_seq_one_letter_code
_entity_poly.pdbx_strand_id
1 'polypeptide(L)'
;MAFGWWGDSDGDIIDGCAGFIGSHTCVELLNSGYDVVIADDLSNSKIKVIDRIEQITGKRPKFYKIDVADKAALEPVFAGNSIDAVIHFAGFKAVGQLCEQPLMYYRNNLDSTLTLLELMRKYNVKSFVFSSSATVYGSDAAIPYVESVKTGGCTSPYAWTKFMIEQILTDVATADKDFGVVLLRYFNPIGAHESGLIGEAPNGYED
;
A
#
# COMPACT_ATOMS: atom_id res chain seq x y z
N MET A 1 -2.13 14.30 -18.82
CA MET A 1 -0.67 14.37 -18.76
C MET A 1 -0.19 13.03 -18.25
N ALA A 2 0.41 12.21 -19.07
CA ALA A 2 1.00 10.95 -18.65
C ALA A 2 2.21 11.28 -17.78
N PHE A 3 2.23 10.77 -16.54
CA PHE A 3 3.40 10.84 -15.68
C PHE A 3 4.49 9.95 -16.30
N GLY A 4 5.43 10.57 -16.98
CA GLY A 4 6.55 9.89 -17.66
C GLY A 4 7.64 9.41 -16.68
N TRP A 5 7.26 8.79 -15.57
CA TRP A 5 8.17 8.22 -14.58
C TRP A 5 8.26 6.68 -14.67
N TRP A 6 7.35 6.09 -15.45
CA TRP A 6 7.27 4.64 -15.62
C TRP A 6 7.86 4.32 -16.98
N GLY A 7 9.05 3.71 -17.00
CA GLY A 7 9.63 3.11 -18.20
C GLY A 7 8.77 1.93 -18.68
N ASP A 8 9.21 1.22 -19.74
CA ASP A 8 8.65 -0.07 -20.14
C ASP A 8 8.89 -1.03 -18.96
N SER A 9 7.91 -1.11 -18.02
CA SER A 9 8.09 -1.80 -16.76
C SER A 9 7.73 -3.27 -16.88
N ASP A 10 8.61 -4.14 -16.36
CA ASP A 10 8.40 -5.58 -16.33
C ASP A 10 7.58 -6.05 -15.12
N GLY A 11 7.29 -5.17 -14.16
CA GLY A 11 6.42 -5.49 -13.03
C GLY A 11 6.51 -4.56 -11.82
N ASP A 12 5.39 -4.41 -11.15
CA ASP A 12 5.24 -3.65 -9.90
C ASP A 12 4.82 -4.57 -8.76
N ILE A 13 5.41 -4.40 -7.57
CA ILE A 13 4.88 -5.03 -6.35
C ILE A 13 3.77 -4.15 -5.78
N ILE A 14 2.62 -4.76 -5.53
CA ILE A 14 1.55 -4.15 -4.75
C ILE A 14 1.31 -5.03 -3.52
N ASP A 15 1.57 -4.49 -2.33
CA ASP A 15 1.21 -5.18 -1.10
C ASP A 15 -0.15 -4.71 -0.58
N GLY A 16 -0.84 -5.57 0.19
CA GLY A 16 -2.20 -5.30 0.64
C GLY A 16 -3.22 -5.21 -0.49
N CYS A 17 -2.91 -5.77 -1.66
CA CYS A 17 -3.70 -5.66 -2.88
C CYS A 17 -4.97 -6.53 -2.88
N ALA A 18 -5.08 -7.53 -2.02
CA ALA A 18 -6.32 -8.28 -1.85
C ALA A 18 -7.37 -7.50 -1.04
N GLY A 19 -7.03 -6.34 -0.47
CA GLY A 19 -7.94 -5.40 0.18
C GLY A 19 -8.72 -4.53 -0.81
N PHE A 20 -9.57 -3.64 -0.26
CA PHE A 20 -10.49 -2.79 -1.03
C PHE A 20 -9.76 -1.89 -2.04
N ILE A 21 -8.90 -0.97 -1.58
CA ILE A 21 -8.21 0.00 -2.44
C ILE A 21 -7.23 -0.73 -3.38
N GLY A 22 -6.47 -1.67 -2.83
CA GLY A 22 -5.46 -2.39 -3.58
C GLY A 22 -6.02 -3.20 -4.74
N SER A 23 -7.18 -3.86 -4.58
CA SER A 23 -7.81 -4.63 -5.65
C SER A 23 -8.26 -3.76 -6.83
N HIS A 24 -8.80 -2.57 -6.56
CA HIS A 24 -9.17 -1.60 -7.60
C HIS A 24 -7.92 -1.06 -8.32
N THR A 25 -6.87 -0.72 -7.57
CA THR A 25 -5.59 -0.28 -8.15
C THR A 25 -4.98 -1.36 -9.05
N CYS A 26 -5.02 -2.63 -8.61
CA CYS A 26 -4.53 -3.74 -9.40
C CYS A 26 -5.28 -3.89 -10.74
N VAL A 27 -6.60 -3.73 -10.73
CA VAL A 27 -7.41 -3.75 -11.96
C VAL A 27 -6.99 -2.64 -12.93
N GLU A 28 -6.83 -1.42 -12.42
CA GLU A 28 -6.43 -0.26 -13.24
C GLU A 28 -5.02 -0.44 -13.85
N LEU A 29 -4.07 -0.96 -13.07
CA LEU A 29 -2.71 -1.22 -13.57
C LEU A 29 -2.69 -2.30 -14.65
N LEU A 30 -3.37 -3.43 -14.42
CA LEU A 30 -3.46 -4.51 -15.42
C LEU A 30 -4.14 -4.05 -16.71
N ASN A 31 -5.19 -3.22 -16.61
CA ASN A 31 -5.87 -2.63 -17.75
C ASN A 31 -5.00 -1.61 -18.48
N SER A 32 -4.12 -0.92 -17.76
CA SER A 32 -3.13 0.01 -18.31
C SER A 32 -1.90 -0.67 -18.92
N GLY A 33 -1.82 -2.00 -18.84
CA GLY A 33 -0.76 -2.80 -19.48
C GLY A 33 0.42 -3.16 -18.57
N TYR A 34 0.40 -2.76 -17.30
CA TYR A 34 1.44 -3.14 -16.34
C TYR A 34 1.30 -4.61 -15.92
N ASP A 35 2.43 -5.23 -15.61
CA ASP A 35 2.45 -6.52 -14.92
C ASP A 35 2.41 -6.27 -13.40
N VAL A 36 1.63 -7.08 -12.68
CA VAL A 36 1.39 -6.88 -11.25
C VAL A 36 1.78 -8.12 -10.47
N VAL A 37 2.58 -7.89 -9.41
CA VAL A 37 2.93 -8.89 -8.41
C VAL A 37 2.29 -8.50 -7.08
N ILE A 38 1.44 -9.37 -6.54
CA ILE A 38 0.72 -9.14 -5.29
C ILE A 38 1.38 -9.91 -4.14
N ALA A 39 1.68 -9.22 -3.06
CA ALA A 39 2.07 -9.78 -1.77
C ALA A 39 1.01 -9.43 -0.72
N ASP A 40 0.33 -10.42 -0.14
CA ASP A 40 -0.76 -10.19 0.83
C ASP A 40 -0.89 -11.43 1.73
N ASP A 41 -1.02 -11.25 3.02
CA ASP A 41 -1.14 -12.35 3.99
C ASP A 41 -2.57 -12.90 4.11
N LEU A 42 -3.54 -12.20 3.51
CA LEU A 42 -4.97 -12.48 3.57
C LEU A 42 -5.55 -12.36 4.99
N SER A 43 -4.91 -11.60 5.89
CA SER A 43 -5.40 -11.38 7.25
C SER A 43 -6.73 -10.63 7.27
N ASN A 44 -6.94 -9.70 6.33
CA ASN A 44 -8.18 -8.93 6.19
C ASN A 44 -8.74 -8.93 4.75
N SER A 45 -8.49 -10.00 4.00
CA SER A 45 -8.90 -10.15 2.61
C SER A 45 -9.18 -11.61 2.28
N LYS A 46 -9.67 -11.88 1.08
CA LYS A 46 -10.00 -13.23 0.63
C LYS A 46 -9.31 -13.53 -0.69
N ILE A 47 -8.69 -14.70 -0.82
CA ILE A 47 -8.01 -15.15 -2.05
C ILE A 47 -8.89 -15.03 -3.30
N LYS A 48 -10.20 -15.14 -3.14
CA LYS A 48 -11.18 -15.01 -4.22
C LYS A 48 -11.08 -13.67 -4.97
N VAL A 49 -10.49 -12.64 -4.35
CA VAL A 49 -10.27 -11.33 -4.99
C VAL A 49 -9.34 -11.49 -6.20
N ILE A 50 -8.34 -12.34 -6.13
CA ILE A 50 -7.41 -12.60 -7.24
C ILE A 50 -8.14 -13.17 -8.46
N ASP A 51 -9.05 -14.14 -8.23
CA ASP A 51 -9.87 -14.73 -9.30
C ASP A 51 -10.81 -13.68 -9.93
N ARG A 52 -11.33 -12.76 -9.11
CA ARG A 52 -12.19 -11.66 -9.56
C ARG A 52 -11.44 -10.61 -10.36
N ILE A 53 -10.20 -10.27 -9.97
CA ILE A 53 -9.32 -9.40 -10.74
C ILE A 53 -9.06 -10.02 -12.12
N GLU A 54 -8.73 -11.31 -12.20
CA GLU A 54 -8.56 -12.01 -13.46
C GLU A 54 -9.85 -12.01 -14.31
N GLN A 55 -11.01 -12.20 -13.68
CA GLN A 55 -12.30 -12.15 -14.37
C GLN A 55 -12.60 -10.78 -14.98
N ILE A 56 -12.19 -9.69 -14.30
CA ILE A 56 -12.42 -8.31 -14.76
C ILE A 56 -11.44 -7.95 -15.89
N THR A 57 -10.16 -8.30 -15.73
CA THR A 57 -9.08 -7.78 -16.59
C THR A 57 -8.66 -8.76 -17.70
N GLY A 58 -9.05 -10.04 -17.56
CA GLY A 58 -8.53 -11.12 -18.42
C GLY A 58 -7.07 -11.48 -18.13
N LYS A 59 -6.44 -10.87 -17.12
CA LYS A 59 -5.05 -11.10 -16.73
C LYS A 59 -4.99 -11.53 -15.27
N ARG A 60 -4.24 -12.61 -14.98
CA ARG A 60 -4.03 -13.06 -13.60
C ARG A 60 -2.73 -12.45 -13.05
N PRO A 61 -2.78 -11.62 -11.99
CA PRO A 61 -1.57 -11.15 -11.34
C PRO A 61 -0.83 -12.32 -10.67
N LYS A 62 0.50 -12.21 -10.55
CA LYS A 62 1.26 -13.13 -9.69
C LYS A 62 0.90 -12.87 -8.24
N PHE A 63 0.61 -13.91 -7.47
CA PHE A 63 0.19 -13.78 -6.08
C PHE A 63 1.09 -14.58 -5.15
N TYR A 64 1.57 -13.93 -4.10
CA TYR A 64 2.34 -14.52 -3.01
C TYR A 64 1.61 -14.30 -1.69
N LYS A 65 1.20 -15.41 -1.03
CA LYS A 65 0.59 -15.33 0.30
C LYS A 65 1.70 -15.21 1.34
N ILE A 66 2.06 -14.00 1.69
CA ILE A 66 3.15 -13.69 2.64
C ILE A 66 2.81 -12.44 3.45
N ASP A 67 3.36 -12.37 4.67
CA ASP A 67 3.45 -11.14 5.44
C ASP A 67 4.64 -10.31 4.93
N VAL A 68 4.40 -9.09 4.46
CA VAL A 68 5.46 -8.20 3.94
C VAL A 68 6.41 -7.69 5.03
N ALA A 69 6.06 -7.82 6.30
CA ALA A 69 6.97 -7.57 7.40
C ALA A 69 8.01 -8.71 7.58
N ASP A 70 7.72 -9.92 7.07
CA ASP A 70 8.67 -11.04 7.07
C ASP A 70 9.65 -10.92 5.88
N LYS A 71 10.83 -10.37 6.17
CA LYS A 71 11.87 -10.17 5.16
C LYS A 71 12.30 -11.48 4.47
N ALA A 72 12.36 -12.59 5.22
CA ALA A 72 12.79 -13.87 4.65
C ALA A 72 11.76 -14.44 3.67
N ALA A 73 10.48 -14.19 3.91
CA ALA A 73 9.38 -14.57 3.01
C ALA A 73 9.28 -13.62 1.80
N LEU A 74 9.54 -12.32 1.98
CA LEU A 74 9.39 -11.31 0.93
C LEU A 74 10.59 -11.27 -0.04
N GLU A 75 11.80 -11.55 0.43
CA GLU A 75 13.01 -11.47 -0.41
C GLU A 75 12.97 -12.36 -1.66
N PRO A 76 12.47 -13.62 -1.63
CA PRO A 76 12.30 -14.42 -2.84
C PRO A 76 11.38 -13.80 -3.89
N VAL A 77 10.43 -12.96 -3.48
CA VAL A 77 9.53 -12.25 -4.42
C VAL A 77 10.33 -11.23 -5.22
N PHE A 78 11.18 -10.44 -4.57
CA PHE A 78 12.09 -9.50 -5.25
C PHE A 78 13.11 -10.22 -6.13
N ALA A 79 13.66 -11.35 -5.65
CA ALA A 79 14.64 -12.11 -6.42
C ALA A 79 14.07 -12.82 -7.65
N GLY A 80 12.80 -13.20 -7.60
CA GLY A 80 12.12 -13.97 -8.66
C GLY A 80 11.32 -13.15 -9.66
N ASN A 81 11.25 -11.82 -9.49
CA ASN A 81 10.51 -10.93 -10.36
C ASN A 81 11.33 -9.69 -10.70
N SER A 82 11.12 -9.13 -11.88
CA SER A 82 11.61 -7.80 -12.21
C SER A 82 10.65 -6.78 -11.61
N ILE A 83 11.10 -6.02 -10.62
CA ILE A 83 10.28 -5.07 -9.87
C ILE A 83 10.80 -3.66 -10.14
N ASP A 84 9.92 -2.78 -10.63
CA ASP A 84 10.25 -1.40 -10.96
C ASP A 84 9.76 -0.43 -9.90
N ALA A 85 8.61 -0.74 -9.28
CA ALA A 85 8.02 0.10 -8.24
C ALA A 85 7.31 -0.73 -7.17
N VAL A 86 7.11 -0.11 -6.01
CA VAL A 86 6.32 -0.64 -4.91
C VAL A 86 5.16 0.29 -4.61
N ILE A 87 3.94 -0.26 -4.55
CA ILE A 87 2.75 0.44 -4.05
C ILE A 87 2.34 -0.22 -2.74
N HIS A 88 2.48 0.50 -1.64
CA HIS A 88 2.31 -0.02 -0.30
C HIS A 88 0.96 0.34 0.29
N PHE A 89 0.03 -0.62 0.30
CA PHE A 89 -1.29 -0.51 0.93
C PHE A 89 -1.38 -1.24 2.26
N ALA A 90 -0.54 -2.24 2.50
CA ALA A 90 -0.60 -3.05 3.71
C ALA A 90 -0.48 -2.19 4.97
N GLY A 91 -1.30 -2.53 5.96
CA GLY A 91 -1.29 -1.85 7.24
C GLY A 91 -2.62 -1.98 7.98
N PHE A 92 -2.54 -2.18 9.27
CA PHE A 92 -3.73 -2.23 10.12
C PHE A 92 -4.38 -0.86 10.24
N LYS A 93 -5.70 -0.79 10.06
CA LYS A 93 -6.48 0.46 10.17
C LYS A 93 -7.75 0.34 11.02
N ALA A 94 -8.10 -0.84 11.56
CA ALA A 94 -9.36 -1.09 12.26
C ALA A 94 -9.47 -0.26 13.55
N VAL A 95 -10.50 0.58 13.65
CA VAL A 95 -10.66 1.58 14.73
C VAL A 95 -10.97 0.94 16.10
N GLY A 96 -11.69 -0.19 16.16
CA GLY A 96 -12.10 -0.82 17.41
C GLY A 96 -10.95 -1.43 18.24
N GLN A 97 -9.89 -1.90 17.59
CA GLN A 97 -8.73 -2.54 18.24
C GLN A 97 -7.58 -1.55 18.52
N LEU A 98 -7.66 -0.32 18.03
CA LEU A 98 -6.59 0.68 18.10
C LEU A 98 -6.16 1.02 19.54
N CYS A 99 -7.11 1.04 20.48
CA CYS A 99 -6.84 1.43 21.86
C CYS A 99 -6.31 0.27 22.71
N GLU A 100 -6.55 -0.98 22.29
CA GLU A 100 -6.21 -2.16 23.09
C GLU A 100 -4.81 -2.72 22.78
N GLN A 101 -4.34 -2.59 21.54
CA GLN A 101 -3.08 -3.19 21.09
C GLN A 101 -2.20 -2.22 20.28
N PRO A 102 -1.78 -1.06 20.80
CA PRO A 102 -1.06 -0.06 20.03
C PRO A 102 0.29 -0.57 19.49
N LEU A 103 1.01 -1.41 20.24
CA LEU A 103 2.30 -1.95 19.80
C LEU A 103 2.17 -2.83 18.55
N MET A 104 1.06 -3.56 18.40
CA MET A 104 0.79 -4.36 17.22
C MET A 104 0.70 -3.47 15.96
N TYR A 105 0.04 -2.31 16.06
CA TYR A 105 -0.04 -1.34 14.95
C TYR A 105 1.31 -0.78 14.57
N TYR A 106 2.11 -0.35 15.56
CA TYR A 106 3.46 0.16 15.28
C TYR A 106 4.32 -0.91 14.63
N ARG A 107 4.35 -2.12 15.18
CA ARG A 107 5.13 -3.22 14.59
C ARG A 107 4.69 -3.51 13.17
N ASN A 108 3.41 -3.84 12.96
CA ASN A 108 2.92 -4.24 11.65
C ASN A 108 3.17 -3.14 10.60
N ASN A 109 2.79 -1.89 10.88
CA ASN A 109 2.81 -0.84 9.87
C ASN A 109 4.23 -0.29 9.61
N LEU A 110 5.09 -0.23 10.64
CA LEU A 110 6.46 0.24 10.44
C LEU A 110 7.37 -0.86 9.92
N ASP A 111 7.32 -2.06 10.47
CA ASP A 111 8.21 -3.15 10.09
C ASP A 111 7.96 -3.56 8.62
N SER A 112 6.71 -3.56 8.14
CA SER A 112 6.39 -3.81 6.72
C SER A 112 7.05 -2.78 5.80
N THR A 113 6.91 -1.49 6.11
CA THR A 113 7.55 -0.40 5.33
C THR A 113 9.08 -0.51 5.35
N LEU A 114 9.68 -0.74 6.52
CA LEU A 114 11.14 -0.85 6.66
C LEU A 114 11.67 -2.05 5.88
N THR A 115 10.99 -3.19 5.94
CA THR A 115 11.35 -4.40 5.19
C THR A 115 11.31 -4.15 3.68
N LEU A 116 10.26 -3.50 3.18
CA LEU A 116 10.16 -3.12 1.77
C LEU A 116 11.33 -2.22 1.36
N LEU A 117 11.61 -1.16 2.11
CA LEU A 117 12.70 -0.22 1.81
C LEU A 117 14.08 -0.89 1.81
N GLU A 118 14.33 -1.82 2.74
CA GLU A 118 15.58 -2.59 2.76
C GLU A 118 15.74 -3.47 1.52
N LEU A 119 14.68 -4.15 1.07
CA LEU A 119 14.70 -4.99 -0.12
C LEU A 119 14.76 -4.14 -1.39
N MET A 120 14.00 -3.05 -1.48
CA MET A 120 14.09 -2.11 -2.60
C MET A 120 15.52 -1.58 -2.79
N ARG A 121 16.19 -1.21 -1.69
CA ARG A 121 17.60 -0.82 -1.73
C ARG A 121 18.49 -1.95 -2.24
N LYS A 122 18.28 -3.19 -1.76
CA LYS A 122 19.07 -4.36 -2.15
C LYS A 122 18.91 -4.69 -3.64
N TYR A 123 17.69 -4.56 -4.17
CA TYR A 123 17.35 -4.90 -5.56
C TYR A 123 17.30 -3.69 -6.49
N ASN A 124 17.75 -2.52 -6.00
CA ASN A 124 17.82 -1.26 -6.77
C ASN A 124 16.47 -0.77 -7.31
N VAL A 125 15.38 -1.04 -6.59
CA VAL A 125 14.05 -0.48 -6.88
C VAL A 125 13.96 0.92 -6.29
N LYS A 126 13.54 1.92 -7.08
CA LYS A 126 13.66 3.35 -6.73
C LYS A 126 12.33 4.10 -6.66
N SER A 127 11.22 3.46 -6.95
CA SER A 127 9.90 4.11 -6.99
C SER A 127 8.99 3.53 -5.91
N PHE A 128 8.49 4.40 -5.00
CA PHE A 128 7.63 4.02 -3.89
C PHE A 128 6.36 4.88 -3.85
N VAL A 129 5.21 4.24 -3.90
CA VAL A 129 3.91 4.87 -3.67
C VAL A 129 3.35 4.41 -2.34
N PHE A 130 3.07 5.34 -1.45
CA PHE A 130 2.56 5.04 -0.11
C PHE A 130 1.10 5.45 0.07
N SER A 131 0.29 4.50 0.49
CA SER A 131 -1.07 4.71 0.96
C SER A 131 -1.05 5.38 2.34
N SER A 132 -0.91 6.69 2.36
CA SER A 132 -1.02 7.48 3.58
C SER A 132 -2.50 7.78 3.90
N SER A 133 -2.77 8.71 4.80
CA SER A 133 -4.11 9.03 5.26
C SER A 133 -4.24 10.52 5.60
N ALA A 134 -5.42 11.09 5.38
CA ALA A 134 -5.75 12.43 5.84
C ALA A 134 -5.65 12.59 7.37
N THR A 135 -5.64 11.50 8.14
CA THR A 135 -5.44 11.53 9.59
C THR A 135 -4.07 12.09 10.03
N VAL A 136 -3.09 12.14 9.11
CA VAL A 136 -1.78 12.76 9.37
C VAL A 136 -1.83 14.26 9.59
N TYR A 137 -2.90 14.94 9.12
CA TYR A 137 -3.09 16.37 9.37
C TYR A 137 -3.41 16.70 10.83
N GLY A 138 -3.88 15.72 11.62
CA GLY A 138 -4.29 15.93 12.99
C GLY A 138 -5.64 16.64 13.13
N SER A 139 -6.07 16.89 14.38
CA SER A 139 -7.37 17.50 14.69
C SER A 139 -7.40 19.03 14.51
N ASP A 140 -6.25 19.67 14.59
CA ASP A 140 -6.15 21.15 14.67
C ASP A 140 -5.79 21.81 13.33
N ALA A 141 -5.69 20.99 12.26
CA ALA A 141 -5.34 21.49 10.95
C ALA A 141 -6.48 22.34 10.34
N ALA A 142 -6.12 23.44 9.71
CA ALA A 142 -7.09 24.31 9.01
C ALA A 142 -7.69 23.58 7.80
N ILE A 143 -8.99 23.76 7.59
CA ILE A 143 -9.74 23.26 6.43
C ILE A 143 -10.01 24.40 5.43
N PRO A 144 -10.01 24.10 4.11
CA PRO A 144 -9.79 22.77 3.50
C PRO A 144 -8.33 22.30 3.61
N TYR A 145 -8.13 20.97 3.76
CA TYR A 145 -6.79 20.40 3.73
C TYR A 145 -6.18 20.53 2.35
N VAL A 146 -4.91 20.94 2.34
CA VAL A 146 -4.05 20.94 1.15
C VAL A 146 -2.69 20.35 1.53
N GLU A 147 -1.92 19.90 0.56
CA GLU A 147 -0.67 19.14 0.80
C GLU A 147 0.37 19.94 1.61
N SER A 148 0.35 21.27 1.53
CA SER A 148 1.25 22.17 2.27
C SER A 148 0.87 22.39 3.73
N VAL A 149 -0.31 21.93 4.18
CA VAL A 149 -0.70 22.01 5.59
C VAL A 149 0.24 21.13 6.42
N LYS A 150 0.70 21.71 7.54
CA LYS A 150 1.59 21.01 8.47
C LYS A 150 0.90 19.73 8.98
N THR A 151 1.60 18.61 8.91
CA THR A 151 1.18 17.34 9.45
C THR A 151 1.70 17.12 10.88
N GLY A 152 1.08 16.18 11.60
CA GLY A 152 1.40 15.88 13.00
C GLY A 152 0.18 16.11 13.91
N GLY A 153 0.38 16.03 15.24
CA GLY A 153 -0.75 16.14 16.18
C GLY A 153 -1.76 15.00 16.05
N CYS A 154 -1.27 13.83 15.61
CA CYS A 154 -2.08 12.64 15.39
C CYS A 154 -2.74 12.16 16.69
N THR A 155 -3.99 11.70 16.60
CA THR A 155 -4.81 11.31 17.76
C THR A 155 -4.94 9.80 17.96
N SER A 156 -4.38 8.99 17.04
CA SER A 156 -4.47 7.53 17.12
C SER A 156 -3.15 6.85 16.74
N PRO A 157 -2.87 5.63 17.24
CA PRO A 157 -1.71 4.85 16.82
C PRO A 157 -1.62 4.67 15.30
N TYR A 158 -2.74 4.45 14.61
CA TYR A 158 -2.80 4.38 13.17
C TYR A 158 -2.30 5.67 12.50
N ALA A 159 -2.83 6.82 12.90
CA ALA A 159 -2.42 8.11 12.35
C ALA A 159 -0.92 8.38 12.59
N TRP A 160 -0.42 8.04 13.78
CA TRP A 160 1.00 8.14 14.09
C TRP A 160 1.86 7.23 13.21
N THR A 161 1.44 5.98 12.93
CA THR A 161 2.20 5.12 12.03
C THR A 161 2.26 5.70 10.62
N LYS A 162 1.15 6.22 10.08
CA LYS A 162 1.14 6.86 8.76
C LYS A 162 2.05 8.10 8.73
N PHE A 163 1.99 8.96 9.74
CA PHE A 163 2.86 10.13 9.86
C PHE A 163 4.35 9.75 9.95
N MET A 164 4.70 8.76 10.78
CA MET A 164 6.08 8.27 10.91
C MET A 164 6.60 7.70 9.59
N ILE A 165 5.77 6.95 8.86
CA ILE A 165 6.16 6.40 7.55
C ILE A 165 6.38 7.52 6.52
N GLU A 166 5.54 8.57 6.49
CA GLU A 166 5.79 9.73 5.64
C GLU A 166 7.15 10.38 5.95
N GLN A 167 7.52 10.48 7.24
CA GLN A 167 8.83 11.02 7.63
C GLN A 167 9.97 10.10 7.19
N ILE A 168 9.86 8.78 7.41
CA ILE A 168 10.87 7.80 6.97
C ILE A 168 11.09 7.89 5.46
N LEU A 169 10.02 7.91 4.67
CA LEU A 169 10.09 7.99 3.22
C LEU A 169 10.70 9.32 2.74
N THR A 170 10.40 10.42 3.42
CA THR A 170 11.00 11.73 3.16
C THR A 170 12.51 11.72 3.43
N ASP A 171 12.94 11.09 4.50
CA ASP A 171 14.35 10.98 4.85
C ASP A 171 15.10 10.08 3.86
N VAL A 172 14.51 8.97 3.42
CA VAL A 172 15.07 8.09 2.38
C VAL A 172 15.23 8.84 1.07
N ALA A 173 14.20 9.55 0.60
CA ALA A 173 14.26 10.35 -0.63
C ALA A 173 15.23 11.54 -0.53
N THR A 174 15.47 12.04 0.70
CA THR A 174 16.48 13.08 0.92
C THR A 174 17.89 12.52 0.83
N ALA A 175 18.10 11.32 1.33
CA ALA A 175 19.40 10.63 1.32
C ALA A 175 19.78 10.07 -0.07
N ASP A 176 18.78 9.62 -0.85
CA ASP A 176 18.95 9.07 -2.20
C ASP A 176 18.11 9.89 -3.19
N LYS A 177 18.76 10.71 -4.01
CA LYS A 177 18.09 11.63 -4.96
C LYS A 177 17.42 10.92 -6.14
N ASP A 178 17.78 9.68 -6.39
CA ASP A 178 17.18 8.85 -7.44
C ASP A 178 15.94 8.09 -6.90
N PHE A 179 15.67 8.16 -5.58
CA PHE A 179 14.53 7.50 -4.95
C PHE A 179 13.28 8.39 -5.00
N GLY A 180 12.32 7.98 -5.84
CA GLY A 180 11.03 8.66 -6.00
C GLY A 180 9.98 8.18 -5.00
N VAL A 181 9.32 9.11 -4.30
CA VAL A 181 8.25 8.82 -3.36
C VAL A 181 6.99 9.59 -3.71
N VAL A 182 5.84 8.91 -3.69
CA VAL A 182 4.51 9.51 -3.76
C VAL A 182 3.74 9.18 -2.50
N LEU A 183 3.22 10.19 -1.81
CA LEU A 183 2.43 10.06 -0.59
C LEU A 183 0.96 10.35 -0.91
N LEU A 184 0.09 9.34 -0.87
CA LEU A 184 -1.33 9.47 -1.17
C LEU A 184 -2.12 9.56 0.15
N ARG A 185 -2.52 10.77 0.53
CA ARG A 185 -3.28 11.03 1.77
C ARG A 185 -4.77 10.83 1.54
N TYR A 186 -5.21 9.58 1.60
CA TYR A 186 -6.62 9.23 1.42
C TYR A 186 -7.49 9.78 2.55
N PHE A 187 -8.69 10.23 2.17
CA PHE A 187 -9.83 10.39 3.09
C PHE A 187 -10.52 9.02 3.24
N ASN A 188 -11.85 8.99 3.08
CA ASN A 188 -12.60 7.74 3.14
C ASN A 188 -13.01 7.36 1.71
N PRO A 189 -12.26 6.47 1.03
CA PRO A 189 -12.68 6.00 -0.29
C PRO A 189 -13.98 5.20 -0.15
N ILE A 190 -14.90 5.42 -1.07
CA ILE A 190 -16.19 4.75 -1.14
C ILE A 190 -16.45 4.27 -2.56
N GLY A 191 -17.27 3.25 -2.70
CA GLY A 191 -17.69 2.70 -3.98
C GLY A 191 -17.27 1.24 -4.15
N ALA A 192 -17.69 0.68 -5.28
CA ALA A 192 -17.32 -0.65 -5.73
C ALA A 192 -17.07 -0.60 -7.24
N HIS A 193 -16.35 -1.58 -7.77
CA HIS A 193 -16.15 -1.70 -9.21
C HIS A 193 -17.48 -1.94 -9.93
N GLU A 194 -17.66 -1.36 -11.12
CA GLU A 194 -18.91 -1.43 -11.89
C GLU A 194 -19.36 -2.86 -12.21
N SER A 195 -18.41 -3.82 -12.27
CA SER A 195 -18.73 -5.23 -12.43
C SER A 195 -19.45 -5.85 -11.22
N GLY A 196 -19.45 -5.21 -10.06
CA GLY A 196 -19.96 -5.77 -8.81
C GLY A 196 -19.10 -6.90 -8.21
N LEU A 197 -17.91 -7.18 -8.78
CA LEU A 197 -17.06 -8.30 -8.36
C LEU A 197 -16.09 -7.94 -7.24
N ILE A 198 -15.62 -6.69 -7.18
CA ILE A 198 -14.71 -6.20 -6.14
C ILE A 198 -15.28 -4.96 -5.45
N GLY A 199 -14.98 -4.84 -4.16
CA GLY A 199 -15.44 -3.78 -3.28
C GLY A 199 -14.91 -4.01 -1.88
N GLU A 200 -15.38 -3.24 -0.89
CA GLU A 200 -15.02 -3.45 0.51
C GLU A 200 -15.73 -4.68 1.07
N ALA A 201 -14.96 -5.65 1.59
CA ALA A 201 -15.47 -6.88 2.19
C ALA A 201 -14.55 -7.32 3.34
N PRO A 202 -14.51 -6.58 4.47
CA PRO A 202 -13.64 -6.89 5.59
C PRO A 202 -14.04 -8.21 6.24
N ASN A 203 -13.04 -8.93 6.82
CA ASN A 203 -13.32 -10.11 7.62
C ASN A 203 -14.04 -9.71 8.91
N GLY A 204 -15.09 -10.46 9.29
CA GLY A 204 -15.85 -10.25 10.53
C GLY A 204 -17.17 -9.47 10.39
N TYR A 205 -17.48 -8.96 9.20
CA TYR A 205 -18.83 -8.54 8.83
C TYR A 205 -19.36 -9.55 7.82
N GLU A 206 -20.09 -10.55 8.31
CA GLU A 206 -20.99 -11.33 7.46
C GLU A 206 -22.31 -10.55 7.39
N ASP A 207 -22.74 -10.20 6.20
CA ASP A 207 -24.07 -9.66 5.92
C ASP A 207 -25.16 -10.70 6.22
#